data_6a7234dc62e9a46592c0ccb93979e37e
#
_entry.id   6a7234dc62e9a46592c0ccb93979e37e
#
_cell.length_a   1.000
_cell.length_b   1.000
_cell.length_c   1.000
_cell.angle_alpha   90.00
_cell.angle_beta   90.00
_cell.angle_gamma   90.00
#
_symmetry.space_group_name_H-M   'P 1'
#
loop_
_entity.id
_entity.type
_entity.pdbx_description
1 polymer ?
#
loop_
_entity_poly.entity_id
_entity_poly.type
_entity_poly.pdbx_seq_one_letter_code
_entity_poly.pdbx_strand_id
1 'polypeptide(L)'
;MNLLITGGCGHIGSYIIEHINKIKKIKKTIVIDNLMTTQINSLFNNKKRNNLKFHVRDLAKKNSLNDFKKIDYVIHLASMTNAEGSFNKKKEMYKNNLSCMKNIINFCIKKKSKLIHISSTSVYGKQTSLVDETCEKKYLQPQSPYADIKLIEENMLKQAKNKLKYISFRFGTISGVSKGMRFHTAVNKFCLNAALNEPINVYKTALNQYRPYLSLTDAFKLFKYTIENNFFKNDIYNALSENCTVNQILNKIKKYKKKIHIKFVSSLIMNQLSYHVDKKKINKEGFFFRSKIETDIKNTLNLLKNI
;
A
#
# COMPACT_ATOMS: atom_id res chain seq x y z
N MET A 1 -5.37 -23.66 1.71
CA MET A 1 -4.61 -22.91 2.72
C MET A 1 -5.45 -21.77 3.29
N ASN A 2 -5.15 -21.33 4.50
CA ASN A 2 -5.89 -20.27 5.20
C ASN A 2 -5.09 -18.97 5.16
N LEU A 3 -5.75 -17.88 4.76
CA LEU A 3 -5.19 -16.55 4.67
C LEU A 3 -5.79 -15.64 5.75
N LEU A 4 -4.95 -14.89 6.43
CA LEU A 4 -5.34 -13.75 7.26
C LEU A 4 -4.98 -12.44 6.54
N ILE A 5 -5.96 -11.54 6.41
CA ILE A 5 -5.75 -10.18 5.90
C ILE A 5 -6.04 -9.21 7.04
N THR A 6 -5.09 -8.39 7.41
CA THR A 6 -5.27 -7.31 8.40
C THR A 6 -5.45 -5.97 7.68
N GLY A 7 -6.30 -5.09 8.19
CA GLY A 7 -6.63 -3.83 7.50
C GLY A 7 -7.48 -4.06 6.24
N GLY A 8 -8.40 -5.04 6.31
CA GLY A 8 -9.15 -5.51 5.15
C GLY A 8 -10.15 -4.51 4.59
N CYS A 9 -10.62 -3.54 5.37
CA CYS A 9 -11.53 -2.49 4.90
C CYS A 9 -10.83 -1.36 4.15
N GLY A 10 -9.50 -1.29 4.22
CA GLY A 10 -8.71 -0.28 3.53
C GLY A 10 -8.67 -0.46 2.01
N HIS A 11 -8.04 0.49 1.32
CA HIS A 11 -7.95 0.55 -0.15
C HIS A 11 -7.42 -0.75 -0.78
N ILE A 12 -6.29 -1.26 -0.29
CA ILE A 12 -5.68 -2.50 -0.81
C ILE A 12 -6.48 -3.73 -0.34
N GLY A 13 -6.86 -3.76 0.95
CA GLY A 13 -7.55 -4.90 1.55
C GLY A 13 -8.89 -5.20 0.88
N SER A 14 -9.71 -4.18 0.65
CA SER A 14 -11.02 -4.35 -0.01
C SER A 14 -10.88 -4.87 -1.45
N TYR A 15 -9.86 -4.42 -2.17
CA TYR A 15 -9.56 -4.93 -3.52
C TYR A 15 -9.16 -6.41 -3.50
N ILE A 16 -8.30 -6.80 -2.54
CA ILE A 16 -7.91 -8.22 -2.39
C ILE A 16 -9.14 -9.08 -2.06
N ILE A 17 -9.97 -8.63 -1.13
CA ILE A 17 -11.19 -9.36 -0.73
C ILE A 17 -12.10 -9.57 -1.94
N GLU A 18 -12.29 -8.55 -2.78
CA GLU A 18 -13.12 -8.66 -3.97
C GLU A 18 -12.59 -9.71 -4.97
N HIS A 19 -11.27 -9.82 -5.09
CA HIS A 19 -10.60 -10.70 -6.06
C HIS A 19 -10.03 -11.99 -5.46
N ILE A 20 -10.27 -12.28 -4.18
CA ILE A 20 -9.61 -13.38 -3.44
C ILE A 20 -9.78 -14.75 -4.09
N ASN A 21 -10.90 -15.00 -4.76
CA ASN A 21 -11.17 -16.26 -5.45
C ASN A 21 -10.20 -16.54 -6.61
N LYS A 22 -9.50 -15.52 -7.10
CA LYS A 22 -8.47 -15.66 -8.13
C LYS A 22 -7.15 -16.25 -7.59
N ILE A 23 -7.00 -16.38 -6.26
CA ILE A 23 -5.85 -17.04 -5.62
C ILE A 23 -6.25 -18.48 -5.28
N LYS A 24 -6.00 -19.41 -6.21
CA LYS A 24 -6.50 -20.79 -6.14
C LYS A 24 -6.04 -21.57 -4.91
N LYS A 25 -4.85 -21.26 -4.38
CA LYS A 25 -4.33 -21.91 -3.16
C LYS A 25 -5.11 -21.57 -1.88
N ILE A 26 -5.86 -20.48 -1.86
CA ILE A 26 -6.59 -20.03 -0.66
C ILE A 26 -7.97 -20.66 -0.61
N LYS A 27 -8.20 -21.47 0.44
CA LYS A 27 -9.49 -22.12 0.72
C LYS A 27 -10.34 -21.33 1.69
N LYS A 28 -9.72 -20.66 2.68
CA LYS A 28 -10.41 -19.87 3.70
C LYS A 28 -9.67 -18.55 3.93
N THR A 29 -10.43 -17.47 4.05
CA THR A 29 -9.91 -16.13 4.31
C THR A 29 -10.54 -15.58 5.59
N ILE A 30 -9.68 -15.12 6.50
CA ILE A 30 -10.05 -14.33 7.67
C ILE A 30 -9.61 -12.91 7.42
N VAL A 31 -10.51 -11.98 7.65
CA VAL A 31 -10.28 -10.55 7.49
C VAL A 31 -10.46 -9.87 8.83
N ILE A 32 -9.50 -9.06 9.23
CA ILE A 32 -9.62 -8.23 10.43
C ILE A 32 -9.39 -6.77 10.11
N ASP A 33 -10.18 -5.91 10.76
CA ASP A 33 -10.05 -4.46 10.70
C ASP A 33 -10.60 -3.87 12.02
N ASN A 34 -10.07 -2.75 12.50
CA ASN A 34 -10.60 -2.06 13.68
C ASN A 34 -11.58 -0.95 13.33
N LEU A 35 -11.83 -0.73 12.05
CA LEU A 35 -12.72 0.29 11.49
C LEU A 35 -12.36 1.74 11.87
N MET A 36 -11.13 1.99 12.33
CA MET A 36 -10.66 3.31 12.76
C MET A 36 -10.83 4.39 11.68
N THR A 37 -10.75 4.01 10.41
CA THR A 37 -10.87 4.94 9.27
C THR A 37 -12.29 5.02 8.73
N THR A 38 -13.28 4.49 9.45
CA THR A 38 -14.72 4.51 9.08
C THR A 38 -15.04 3.96 7.68
N GLN A 39 -14.16 3.19 7.08
CA GLN A 39 -14.35 2.61 5.74
C GLN A 39 -15.22 1.34 5.77
N ILE A 40 -16.23 1.31 6.64
CA ILE A 40 -17.20 0.22 6.74
C ILE A 40 -17.96 0.00 5.42
N ASN A 41 -18.11 1.05 4.61
CA ASN A 41 -18.72 0.97 3.28
C ASN A 41 -18.01 -0.04 2.35
N SER A 42 -16.74 -0.36 2.61
CA SER A 42 -16.03 -1.42 1.87
C SER A 42 -16.62 -2.81 2.08
N LEU A 43 -17.42 -2.99 3.13
CA LEU A 43 -18.13 -4.24 3.43
C LEU A 43 -19.49 -4.31 2.73
N PHE A 44 -20.02 -3.19 2.21
CA PHE A 44 -21.34 -3.16 1.57
C PHE A 44 -21.33 -3.92 0.25
N ASN A 45 -22.48 -4.54 -0.06
CA ASN A 45 -22.68 -5.27 -1.31
C ASN A 45 -21.59 -6.32 -1.63
N ASN A 46 -20.94 -6.86 -0.59
CA ASN A 46 -20.08 -8.00 -0.76
C ASN A 46 -20.92 -9.26 -0.97
N LYS A 47 -20.64 -10.01 -2.04
CA LYS A 47 -21.27 -11.31 -2.25
C LYS A 47 -20.97 -12.21 -1.03
N LYS A 48 -22.01 -12.81 -0.47
CA LYS A 48 -21.85 -13.79 0.63
C LYS A 48 -20.90 -14.90 0.17
N ARG A 49 -19.88 -15.18 0.98
CA ARG A 49 -18.89 -16.22 0.72
C ARG A 49 -18.67 -17.04 1.97
N ASN A 50 -18.98 -18.33 1.90
CA ASN A 50 -18.87 -19.23 3.07
C ASN A 50 -17.42 -19.39 3.55
N ASN A 51 -16.46 -19.10 2.69
CA ASN A 51 -15.02 -19.22 2.98
C ASN A 51 -14.34 -17.91 3.42
N LEU A 52 -15.13 -16.81 3.60
CA LEU A 52 -14.63 -15.51 4.07
C LEU A 52 -15.32 -15.14 5.37
N LYS A 53 -14.52 -14.87 6.42
CA LYS A 53 -15.00 -14.40 7.71
C LYS A 53 -14.37 -13.06 8.04
N PHE A 54 -15.18 -12.10 8.44
CA PHE A 54 -14.75 -10.78 8.89
C PHE A 54 -14.86 -10.68 10.42
N HIS A 55 -13.87 -10.04 11.05
CA HIS A 55 -13.85 -9.76 12.48
C HIS A 55 -13.41 -8.32 12.73
N VAL A 56 -14.19 -7.59 13.54
CA VAL A 56 -13.76 -6.29 14.06
C VAL A 56 -12.75 -6.52 15.17
N ARG A 57 -11.49 -6.16 14.93
CA ARG A 57 -10.39 -6.35 15.87
C ARG A 57 -9.33 -5.29 15.75
N ASP A 58 -8.86 -4.82 16.90
CA ASP A 58 -7.71 -3.94 16.99
C ASP A 58 -6.43 -4.76 17.14
N LEU A 59 -5.62 -4.78 16.09
CA LEU A 59 -4.37 -5.53 16.05
C LEU A 59 -3.30 -4.95 17.00
N ALA A 60 -3.40 -3.68 17.39
CA ALA A 60 -2.49 -3.07 18.35
C ALA A 60 -2.67 -3.63 19.78
N LYS A 61 -3.83 -4.20 20.09
CA LYS A 61 -4.11 -4.83 21.39
C LYS A 61 -3.45 -6.20 21.50
N LYS A 62 -2.91 -6.51 22.69
CA LYS A 62 -2.36 -7.84 22.99
C LYS A 62 -3.45 -8.90 22.80
N ASN A 63 -3.03 -10.10 22.42
CA ASN A 63 -3.90 -11.28 22.27
C ASN A 63 -5.04 -11.18 21.26
N SER A 64 -5.07 -10.12 20.43
CA SER A 64 -6.11 -9.91 19.42
C SER A 64 -6.23 -11.03 18.37
N LEU A 65 -5.24 -11.91 18.26
CA LEU A 65 -5.16 -13.00 17.28
C LEU A 65 -5.17 -14.40 17.91
N ASN A 66 -5.30 -14.54 19.23
CA ASN A 66 -5.08 -15.82 19.93
C ASN A 66 -6.03 -16.94 19.53
N ASP A 67 -7.27 -16.63 19.18
CA ASP A 67 -8.31 -17.58 18.81
C ASP A 67 -8.19 -18.11 17.36
N PHE A 68 -7.34 -17.51 16.54
CA PHE A 68 -7.09 -18.02 15.19
C PHE A 68 -6.14 -19.24 15.22
N LYS A 69 -6.70 -20.42 14.92
CA LYS A 69 -5.97 -21.69 15.09
C LYS A 69 -4.94 -21.95 14.00
N LYS A 70 -5.34 -22.03 12.73
CA LYS A 70 -4.48 -22.39 11.61
C LYS A 70 -4.52 -21.30 10.54
N ILE A 71 -3.41 -20.60 10.38
CA ILE A 71 -3.19 -19.57 9.34
C ILE A 71 -1.88 -19.93 8.62
N ASP A 72 -1.95 -20.07 7.32
CA ASP A 72 -0.77 -20.41 6.51
C ASP A 72 -0.07 -19.14 6.00
N TYR A 73 -0.86 -18.13 5.62
CA TYR A 73 -0.37 -16.86 5.09
C TYR A 73 -1.01 -15.68 5.80
N VAL A 74 -0.25 -14.62 5.95
CA VAL A 74 -0.72 -13.32 6.46
C VAL A 74 -0.34 -12.24 5.46
N ILE A 75 -1.33 -11.40 5.06
CA ILE A 75 -1.10 -10.12 4.38
C ILE A 75 -1.37 -9.02 5.40
N HIS A 76 -0.31 -8.33 5.81
CA HIS A 76 -0.40 -7.29 6.83
C HIS A 76 -0.56 -5.91 6.20
N LEU A 77 -1.80 -5.37 6.24
CA LEU A 77 -2.16 -4.05 5.71
C LEU A 77 -2.65 -3.08 6.80
N ALA A 78 -2.89 -3.57 8.03
CA ALA A 78 -3.33 -2.74 9.15
C ALA A 78 -2.22 -1.77 9.57
N SER A 79 -2.36 -0.51 9.18
CA SER A 79 -1.40 0.55 9.48
C SER A 79 -2.07 1.91 9.33
N MET A 80 -1.73 2.87 10.16
CA MET A 80 -2.00 4.27 9.91
C MET A 80 -1.05 4.74 8.79
N THR A 81 -1.59 5.24 7.67
CA THR A 81 -0.81 5.43 6.42
C THR A 81 -0.84 6.86 5.87
N ASN A 82 -1.53 7.79 6.51
CA ASN A 82 -1.55 9.18 6.05
C ASN A 82 -0.22 9.86 6.37
N ALA A 83 0.71 9.88 5.40
CA ALA A 83 2.04 10.44 5.57
C ALA A 83 2.01 11.95 5.84
N GLU A 84 1.13 12.72 5.18
CA GLU A 84 0.98 14.16 5.39
C GLU A 84 0.42 14.45 6.80
N GLY A 85 -0.63 13.73 7.21
CA GLY A 85 -1.21 13.85 8.56
C GLY A 85 -0.37 13.20 9.67
N SER A 86 0.73 12.50 9.34
CA SER A 86 1.54 11.78 10.32
C SER A 86 2.30 12.69 11.28
N PHE A 87 2.60 13.92 10.87
CA PHE A 87 3.30 14.89 11.71
C PHE A 87 2.48 15.28 12.96
N ASN A 88 1.17 15.50 12.79
CA ASN A 88 0.27 15.87 13.88
C ASN A 88 -0.07 14.67 14.79
N LYS A 89 0.03 13.45 14.31
CA LYS A 89 -0.31 12.21 15.02
C LYS A 89 0.89 11.28 15.21
N LYS A 90 2.09 11.84 15.26
CA LYS A 90 3.35 11.07 15.32
C LYS A 90 3.33 10.01 16.42
N LYS A 91 3.11 10.39 17.68
CA LYS A 91 3.11 9.46 18.83
C LYS A 91 2.08 8.33 18.68
N GLU A 92 0.87 8.68 18.25
CA GLU A 92 -0.21 7.72 18.01
C GLU A 92 0.16 6.72 16.91
N MET A 93 0.68 7.21 15.79
CA MET A 93 1.07 6.40 14.64
C MET A 93 2.19 5.42 15.00
N TYR A 94 3.23 5.88 15.70
CA TYR A 94 4.31 5.00 16.17
C TYR A 94 3.77 3.91 17.09
N LYS A 95 2.99 4.27 18.11
CA LYS A 95 2.40 3.32 19.05
C LYS A 95 1.54 2.28 18.34
N ASN A 96 0.64 2.74 17.48
CA ASN A 96 -0.27 1.85 16.74
C ASN A 96 0.47 0.91 15.80
N ASN A 97 1.26 1.45 14.87
CA ASN A 97 1.85 0.65 13.81
C ASN A 97 2.88 -0.34 14.35
N LEU A 98 3.76 0.09 15.27
CA LEU A 98 4.77 -0.80 15.85
C LEU A 98 4.14 -1.87 16.74
N SER A 99 3.05 -1.57 17.47
CA SER A 99 2.31 -2.59 18.23
C SER A 99 1.66 -3.61 17.29
N CYS A 100 1.02 -3.16 16.20
CA CYS A 100 0.48 -4.04 15.18
C CYS A 100 1.56 -4.95 14.59
N MET A 101 2.72 -4.39 14.22
CA MET A 101 3.82 -5.13 13.62
C MET A 101 4.41 -6.16 14.59
N LYS A 102 4.62 -5.79 15.85
CA LYS A 102 5.09 -6.71 16.91
C LYS A 102 4.12 -7.88 17.11
N ASN A 103 2.82 -7.59 17.19
CA ASN A 103 1.80 -8.61 17.42
C ASN A 103 1.71 -9.58 16.23
N ILE A 104 1.81 -9.08 14.99
CA ILE A 104 1.74 -9.92 13.79
C ILE A 104 2.99 -10.79 13.61
N ILE A 105 4.19 -10.27 13.90
CA ILE A 105 5.43 -11.05 13.89
C ILE A 105 5.33 -12.21 14.89
N ASN A 106 4.94 -11.91 16.14
CA ASN A 106 4.81 -12.91 17.18
C ASN A 106 3.76 -13.97 16.81
N PHE A 107 2.64 -13.56 16.26
CA PHE A 107 1.62 -14.47 15.77
C PHE A 107 2.15 -15.37 14.66
N CYS A 108 2.82 -14.82 13.66
CA CYS A 108 3.36 -15.58 12.53
C CYS A 108 4.42 -16.59 12.98
N ILE A 109 5.28 -16.21 13.92
CA ILE A 109 6.27 -17.14 14.52
C ILE A 109 5.55 -18.28 15.25
N LYS A 110 4.61 -17.96 16.14
CA LYS A 110 3.85 -18.96 16.92
C LYS A 110 3.06 -19.93 16.05
N LYS A 111 2.47 -19.44 14.94
CA LYS A 111 1.64 -20.24 14.02
C LYS A 111 2.40 -20.82 12.85
N LYS A 112 3.70 -20.52 12.71
CA LYS A 112 4.54 -20.86 11.54
C LYS A 112 3.92 -20.34 10.23
N SER A 113 3.23 -19.19 10.30
CA SER A 113 2.62 -18.53 9.15
C SER A 113 3.64 -17.73 8.37
N LYS A 114 3.48 -17.64 7.04
CA LYS A 114 4.33 -16.81 6.19
C LYS A 114 3.73 -15.40 6.07
N LEU A 115 4.58 -14.38 6.21
CA LEU A 115 4.16 -12.98 6.29
C LEU A 115 4.49 -12.22 5.01
N ILE A 116 3.48 -11.59 4.42
CA ILE A 116 3.63 -10.54 3.40
C ILE A 116 3.46 -9.20 4.12
N HIS A 117 4.54 -8.43 4.17
CA HIS A 117 4.61 -7.11 4.76
C HIS A 117 4.63 -6.03 3.68
N ILE A 118 3.96 -4.90 3.94
CA ILE A 118 3.96 -3.75 3.06
C ILE A 118 4.75 -2.61 3.69
N SER A 119 5.90 -2.37 3.10
CA SER A 119 6.72 -1.19 3.32
C SER A 119 6.36 -0.10 2.29
N SER A 120 7.18 0.90 2.15
CA SER A 120 6.94 2.04 1.26
C SER A 120 8.23 2.50 0.59
N THR A 121 8.15 2.88 -0.68
CA THR A 121 9.25 3.55 -1.36
C THR A 121 9.59 4.92 -0.76
N SER A 122 8.71 5.51 0.07
CA SER A 122 9.00 6.77 0.77
C SER A 122 10.19 6.70 1.73
N VAL A 123 10.67 5.51 2.06
CA VAL A 123 11.90 5.30 2.86
C VAL A 123 13.15 5.83 2.16
N TYR A 124 13.14 5.93 0.83
CA TYR A 124 14.27 6.47 0.08
C TYR A 124 14.44 7.98 0.26
N GLY A 125 13.34 8.72 0.50
CA GLY A 125 13.39 10.18 0.62
C GLY A 125 13.83 10.87 -0.68
N LYS A 126 14.68 11.90 -0.56
CA LYS A 126 15.21 12.62 -1.70
C LYS A 126 16.43 11.89 -2.27
N GLN A 127 16.39 11.58 -3.55
CA GLN A 127 17.48 10.94 -4.26
C GLN A 127 17.78 11.67 -5.56
N THR A 128 19.05 11.71 -5.95
CA THR A 128 19.51 12.37 -7.18
C THR A 128 19.56 11.42 -8.37
N SER A 129 19.57 10.11 -8.12
CA SER A 129 19.67 9.06 -9.14
C SER A 129 18.57 8.01 -8.97
N LEU A 130 18.56 7.04 -9.88
CA LEU A 130 17.74 5.83 -9.77
C LEU A 130 18.16 5.04 -8.53
N VAL A 131 17.21 4.68 -7.68
CA VAL A 131 17.46 3.92 -6.44
C VAL A 131 16.82 2.55 -6.49
N ASP A 132 17.47 1.59 -5.86
CA ASP A 132 16.99 0.23 -5.68
C ASP A 132 17.16 -0.26 -4.23
N GLU A 133 16.93 -1.53 -4.01
CA GLU A 133 16.99 -2.15 -2.69
C GLU A 133 18.42 -2.28 -2.13
N THR A 134 19.44 -2.07 -2.94
CA THR A 134 20.86 -2.06 -2.52
C THR A 134 21.28 -0.73 -1.88
N CYS A 135 20.40 0.29 -1.95
CA CYS A 135 20.64 1.58 -1.32
C CYS A 135 21.03 1.39 0.15
N GLU A 136 22.23 1.79 0.50
CA GLU A 136 22.75 1.64 1.85
C GLU A 136 21.89 2.40 2.86
N LYS A 137 21.77 1.84 4.06
CA LYS A 137 20.91 2.39 5.12
C LYS A 137 21.20 3.87 5.44
N LYS A 138 22.46 4.30 5.36
CA LYS A 138 22.87 5.70 5.60
C LYS A 138 22.29 6.71 4.60
N TYR A 139 21.93 6.24 3.39
CA TYR A 139 21.33 7.07 2.34
C TYR A 139 19.81 6.99 2.31
N LEU A 140 19.19 6.14 3.14
CA LEU A 140 17.74 6.14 3.31
C LEU A 140 17.35 7.37 4.13
N GLN A 141 16.57 8.28 3.53
CA GLN A 141 16.22 9.58 4.12
C GLN A 141 14.71 9.74 4.24
N PRO A 142 14.04 8.99 5.13
CA PRO A 142 12.60 9.10 5.32
C PRO A 142 12.23 10.55 5.70
N GLN A 143 11.21 11.10 5.01
CA GLN A 143 10.79 12.49 5.16
C GLN A 143 9.49 12.62 5.97
N SER A 144 9.04 11.56 6.60
CA SER A 144 7.82 11.57 7.41
C SER A 144 7.85 10.49 8.50
N PRO A 145 7.15 10.69 9.61
CA PRO A 145 6.98 9.66 10.65
C PRO A 145 6.50 8.31 10.09
N TYR A 146 5.65 8.33 9.08
CA TYR A 146 5.21 7.12 8.39
C TYR A 146 6.38 6.36 7.72
N ALA A 147 7.25 7.06 7.00
CA ALA A 147 8.39 6.45 6.34
C ALA A 147 9.42 5.92 7.35
N ASP A 148 9.65 6.63 8.46
CA ASP A 148 10.50 6.16 9.57
C ASP A 148 9.98 4.84 10.14
N ILE A 149 8.67 4.76 10.41
CA ILE A 149 8.04 3.55 10.93
C ILE A 149 8.27 2.37 9.96
N LYS A 150 8.15 2.59 8.66
CA LYS A 150 8.38 1.52 7.67
C LYS A 150 9.81 0.98 7.70
N LEU A 151 10.81 1.83 7.92
CA LEU A 151 12.20 1.37 8.15
C LEU A 151 12.35 0.57 9.45
N ILE A 152 11.68 0.98 10.51
CA ILE A 152 11.68 0.24 11.78
C ILE A 152 11.04 -1.13 11.58
N GLU A 153 9.89 -1.21 10.89
CA GLU A 153 9.21 -2.46 10.57
C GLU A 153 10.08 -3.41 9.72
N GLU A 154 10.78 -2.89 8.70
CA GLU A 154 11.76 -3.67 7.91
C GLU A 154 12.88 -4.23 8.79
N ASN A 155 13.39 -3.44 9.75
CA ASN A 155 14.43 -3.89 10.68
C ASN A 155 13.91 -4.96 11.65
N MET A 156 12.67 -4.83 12.16
CA MET A 156 12.03 -5.86 12.99
C MET A 156 11.92 -7.20 12.24
N LEU A 157 11.57 -7.18 10.95
CA LEU A 157 11.55 -8.38 10.11
C LEU A 157 12.94 -9.00 9.93
N LYS A 158 13.94 -8.16 9.66
CA LYS A 158 15.33 -8.61 9.52
C LYS A 158 15.82 -9.32 10.79
N GLN A 159 15.48 -8.80 11.97
CA GLN A 159 15.80 -9.44 13.25
C GLN A 159 15.06 -10.78 13.44
N ALA A 160 13.86 -10.91 12.90
CA ALA A 160 13.05 -12.11 13.01
C ALA A 160 13.35 -13.18 11.94
N LYS A 161 14.25 -12.95 10.98
CA LYS A 161 14.46 -13.79 9.77
C LYS A 161 14.74 -15.27 10.04
N ASN A 162 15.35 -15.61 11.18
CA ASN A 162 15.65 -17.01 11.53
C ASN A 162 14.42 -17.77 12.07
N LYS A 163 13.39 -17.04 12.53
CA LYS A 163 12.16 -17.60 13.13
C LYS A 163 10.91 -17.39 12.28
N LEU A 164 10.98 -16.51 11.27
CA LEU A 164 9.86 -16.09 10.45
C LEU A 164 10.21 -16.19 8.96
N LYS A 165 9.31 -16.77 8.17
CA LYS A 165 9.35 -16.66 6.69
C LYS A 165 8.53 -15.45 6.27
N TYR A 166 9.18 -14.48 5.62
CA TYR A 166 8.51 -13.26 5.18
C TYR A 166 8.97 -12.79 3.80
N ILE A 167 8.23 -11.86 3.26
CA ILE A 167 8.61 -10.98 2.17
C ILE A 167 8.11 -9.59 2.49
N SER A 168 8.90 -8.56 2.17
CA SER A 168 8.53 -7.17 2.33
C SER A 168 8.53 -6.45 0.98
N PHE A 169 7.49 -5.69 0.69
CA PHE A 169 7.38 -4.91 -0.54
C PHE A 169 7.37 -3.41 -0.23
N ARG A 170 8.33 -2.65 -0.75
CA ARG A 170 8.31 -1.18 -0.76
C ARG A 170 7.36 -0.72 -1.86
N PHE A 171 6.12 -0.44 -1.49
CA PHE A 171 5.09 -0.01 -2.42
C PHE A 171 5.29 1.44 -2.86
N GLY A 172 5.13 1.69 -4.15
CA GLY A 172 4.84 3.02 -4.69
C GLY A 172 3.47 3.51 -4.25
N THR A 173 3.16 4.76 -4.54
CA THR A 173 1.85 5.35 -4.26
C THR A 173 0.74 4.56 -4.96
N ILE A 174 -0.19 4.01 -4.18
CA ILE A 174 -1.29 3.19 -4.71
C ILE A 174 -2.29 4.05 -5.47
N SER A 175 -2.72 3.54 -6.63
CA SER A 175 -3.81 4.07 -7.45
C SER A 175 -4.79 2.97 -7.86
N GLY A 176 -5.98 3.37 -8.28
CA GLY A 176 -7.03 2.48 -8.77
C GLY A 176 -8.26 2.42 -7.88
N VAL A 177 -9.32 1.81 -8.40
CA VAL A 177 -10.64 1.76 -7.77
C VAL A 177 -10.76 0.56 -6.83
N SER A 178 -11.30 0.78 -5.66
CA SER A 178 -11.75 -0.26 -4.73
C SER A 178 -12.83 0.27 -3.79
N LYS A 179 -13.57 -0.60 -3.12
CA LYS A 179 -14.61 -0.22 -2.16
C LYS A 179 -14.07 0.57 -0.97
N GLY A 180 -12.85 0.28 -0.52
CA GLY A 180 -12.14 1.02 0.54
C GLY A 180 -11.24 2.12 0.00
N MET A 181 -11.54 2.67 -1.18
CA MET A 181 -10.75 3.69 -1.85
C MET A 181 -10.50 4.91 -0.98
N ARG A 182 -9.31 5.48 -1.12
CA ARG A 182 -8.90 6.70 -0.41
C ARG A 182 -8.56 7.80 -1.40
N PHE A 183 -8.96 9.03 -1.05
CA PHE A 183 -8.76 10.22 -1.88
C PHE A 183 -7.69 11.18 -1.34
N HIS A 184 -6.82 10.72 -0.44
CA HIS A 184 -5.67 11.51 0.03
C HIS A 184 -4.37 11.19 -0.73
N THR A 185 -4.34 10.14 -1.58
CA THR A 185 -3.20 9.84 -2.46
C THR A 185 -3.30 10.61 -3.77
N ALA A 186 -2.16 11.04 -4.31
CA ALA A 186 -2.12 12.02 -5.40
C ALA A 186 -3.04 11.68 -6.60
N VAL A 187 -2.93 10.48 -7.17
CA VAL A 187 -3.73 10.12 -8.37
C VAL A 187 -5.23 10.16 -8.06
N ASN A 188 -5.65 9.51 -6.96
CA ASN A 188 -7.06 9.43 -6.61
C ASN A 188 -7.63 10.82 -6.23
N LYS A 189 -6.84 11.62 -5.48
CA LYS A 189 -7.22 13.00 -5.11
C LYS A 189 -7.37 13.90 -6.34
N PHE A 190 -6.43 13.82 -7.27
CA PHE A 190 -6.50 14.61 -8.50
C PHE A 190 -7.69 14.23 -9.38
N CYS A 191 -7.99 12.93 -9.48
CA CYS A 191 -9.18 12.46 -10.19
C CYS A 191 -10.48 12.94 -9.53
N LEU A 192 -10.56 12.92 -8.20
CA LEU A 192 -11.71 13.43 -7.46
C LEU A 192 -11.91 14.93 -7.70
N ASN A 193 -10.87 15.74 -7.52
CA ASN A 193 -10.95 17.17 -7.74
C ASN A 193 -11.33 17.50 -9.21
N ALA A 194 -10.75 16.76 -10.16
CA ALA A 194 -11.12 16.90 -11.58
C ALA A 194 -12.59 16.55 -11.83
N ALA A 195 -13.13 15.49 -11.22
CA ALA A 195 -14.53 15.10 -11.37
C ALA A 195 -15.49 16.15 -10.81
N LEU A 196 -15.17 16.69 -9.64
CA LEU A 196 -15.95 17.75 -8.95
C LEU A 196 -15.76 19.15 -9.56
N ASN A 197 -14.93 19.31 -10.59
CA ASN A 197 -14.51 20.60 -11.14
C ASN A 197 -13.81 21.52 -10.11
N GLU A 198 -13.25 20.92 -9.04
CA GLU A 198 -12.50 21.61 -8.00
C GLU A 198 -11.02 21.80 -8.37
N PRO A 199 -10.34 22.81 -7.83
CA PRO A 199 -8.92 23.03 -8.11
C PRO A 199 -8.05 21.86 -7.67
N ILE A 200 -7.19 21.38 -8.57
CA ILE A 200 -6.14 20.43 -8.26
C ILE A 200 -4.96 21.21 -7.69
N ASN A 201 -4.74 21.11 -6.39
CA ASN A 201 -3.60 21.75 -5.74
C ASN A 201 -2.31 21.01 -6.07
N VAL A 202 -1.37 21.70 -6.69
CA VAL A 202 -0.07 21.15 -7.12
C VAL A 202 1.05 21.98 -6.52
N TYR A 203 1.98 21.33 -5.87
CA TYR A 203 3.21 21.99 -5.41
C TYR A 203 4.09 22.32 -6.64
N LYS A 204 4.33 23.61 -6.90
CA LYS A 204 5.05 24.08 -8.08
C LYS A 204 6.40 23.35 -8.25
N THR A 205 7.15 23.19 -7.15
CA THR A 205 8.44 22.50 -7.11
C THR A 205 8.34 20.98 -7.37
N ALA A 206 7.19 20.37 -7.12
CA ALA A 206 6.98 18.93 -7.30
C ALA A 206 6.51 18.54 -8.72
N LEU A 207 6.20 19.52 -9.59
CA LEU A 207 5.58 19.28 -10.89
C LEU A 207 6.38 18.28 -11.76
N ASN A 208 7.70 18.42 -11.77
CA ASN A 208 8.61 17.57 -12.57
C ASN A 208 9.36 16.52 -11.73
N GLN A 209 9.00 16.37 -10.45
CA GLN A 209 9.59 15.35 -9.60
C GLN A 209 9.00 13.98 -9.87
N TYR A 210 9.86 12.98 -10.04
CA TYR A 210 9.44 11.59 -10.20
C TYR A 210 8.95 10.99 -8.89
N ARG A 211 7.92 10.16 -9.00
CA ARG A 211 7.42 9.31 -7.92
C ARG A 211 6.99 7.96 -8.46
N PRO A 212 7.25 6.89 -7.72
CA PRO A 212 6.75 5.57 -8.06
C PRO A 212 5.26 5.47 -7.73
N TYR A 213 4.51 4.93 -8.68
CA TYR A 213 3.09 4.61 -8.53
C TYR A 213 2.86 3.12 -8.73
N LEU A 214 1.94 2.55 -7.98
CA LEU A 214 1.56 1.15 -8.05
C LEU A 214 0.05 1.02 -8.26
N SER A 215 -0.34 0.37 -9.35
CA SER A 215 -1.73 0.01 -9.61
C SER A 215 -2.20 -1.07 -8.63
N LEU A 216 -3.43 -0.95 -8.12
CA LEU A 216 -4.08 -2.02 -7.33
C LEU A 216 -4.10 -3.36 -8.05
N THR A 217 -4.26 -3.34 -9.37
CA THR A 217 -4.23 -4.56 -10.19
C THR A 217 -2.88 -5.26 -10.11
N ASP A 218 -1.79 -4.52 -10.20
CA ASP A 218 -0.45 -5.09 -10.08
C ASP A 218 -0.13 -5.50 -8.64
N ALA A 219 -0.57 -4.72 -7.65
CA ALA A 219 -0.43 -5.09 -6.24
C ALA A 219 -1.12 -6.43 -5.95
N PHE A 220 -2.34 -6.63 -6.44
CA PHE A 220 -3.05 -7.89 -6.30
C PHE A 220 -2.33 -9.06 -7.01
N LYS A 221 -1.86 -8.85 -8.24
CA LYS A 221 -1.08 -9.86 -8.98
C LYS A 221 0.19 -10.25 -8.22
N LEU A 222 0.84 -9.27 -7.57
CA LEU A 222 2.03 -9.52 -6.74
C LEU A 222 1.70 -10.40 -5.53
N PHE A 223 0.61 -10.13 -4.81
CA PHE A 223 0.16 -10.99 -3.71
C PHE A 223 -0.18 -12.39 -4.19
N LYS A 224 -0.88 -12.50 -5.31
CA LYS A 224 -1.20 -13.78 -5.94
C LYS A 224 0.06 -14.55 -6.28
N TYR A 225 1.02 -13.92 -6.98
CA TYR A 225 2.31 -14.50 -7.34
C TYR A 225 3.06 -15.01 -6.11
N THR A 226 3.15 -14.17 -5.06
CA THR A 226 3.84 -14.51 -3.81
C THR A 226 3.26 -15.76 -3.16
N ILE A 227 1.94 -15.88 -3.08
CA ILE A 227 1.27 -17.02 -2.46
C ILE A 227 1.36 -18.26 -3.35
N GLU A 228 1.08 -18.15 -4.65
CA GLU A 228 1.02 -19.28 -5.56
C GLU A 228 2.41 -19.88 -5.85
N ASN A 229 3.46 -19.07 -5.90
CA ASN A 229 4.83 -19.51 -6.10
C ASN A 229 5.62 -19.71 -4.81
N ASN A 230 4.97 -19.52 -3.65
CA ASN A 230 5.64 -19.61 -2.36
C ASN A 230 6.87 -18.70 -2.23
N PHE A 231 6.77 -17.48 -2.77
CA PHE A 231 7.85 -16.51 -2.87
C PHE A 231 8.06 -15.77 -1.54
N PHE A 232 8.81 -16.38 -0.62
CA PHE A 232 9.13 -15.84 0.72
C PHE A 232 10.64 -15.94 0.98
N LYS A 233 11.38 -14.97 0.45
CA LYS A 233 12.86 -14.94 0.43
C LYS A 233 13.50 -14.35 1.69
N ASN A 234 12.71 -13.88 2.69
CA ASN A 234 13.17 -13.09 3.84
C ASN A 234 13.92 -11.83 3.40
N ASP A 235 13.39 -11.15 2.41
CA ASP A 235 14.03 -10.02 1.74
C ASP A 235 13.01 -8.92 1.38
N ILE A 236 13.53 -7.78 0.88
CA ILE A 236 12.77 -6.59 0.51
C ILE A 236 12.83 -6.40 -1.00
N TYR A 237 11.69 -6.03 -1.60
CA TYR A 237 11.56 -5.77 -3.04
C TYR A 237 10.76 -4.49 -3.30
N ASN A 238 11.21 -3.69 -4.25
CA ASN A 238 10.44 -2.56 -4.75
C ASN A 238 9.24 -3.03 -5.58
N ALA A 239 8.11 -2.37 -5.37
CA ALA A 239 6.87 -2.69 -6.08
C ALA A 239 6.22 -1.43 -6.62
N LEU A 240 6.32 -1.24 -7.94
CA LEU A 240 5.75 -0.12 -8.66
C LEU A 240 5.37 -0.51 -10.09
N SER A 241 4.29 0.06 -10.60
CA SER A 241 3.89 -0.07 -12.00
C SER A 241 4.68 0.89 -12.88
N GLU A 242 4.68 2.17 -12.52
CA GLU A 242 5.35 3.25 -13.27
C GLU A 242 5.99 4.27 -12.32
N ASN A 243 7.11 4.85 -12.75
CA ASN A 243 7.59 6.13 -12.23
C ASN A 243 6.99 7.24 -13.10
N CYS A 244 6.29 8.19 -12.51
CA CYS A 244 5.71 9.32 -13.22
C CYS A 244 5.97 10.63 -12.48
N THR A 245 6.07 11.73 -13.22
CA THR A 245 6.01 13.08 -12.63
C THR A 245 4.56 13.49 -12.39
N VAL A 246 4.36 14.50 -11.54
CA VAL A 246 3.03 15.08 -11.32
C VAL A 246 2.46 15.62 -12.63
N ASN A 247 3.29 16.25 -13.47
CA ASN A 247 2.90 16.76 -14.78
C ASN A 247 2.39 15.64 -15.71
N GLN A 248 3.09 14.51 -15.75
CA GLN A 248 2.63 13.34 -16.52
C GLN A 248 1.27 12.81 -16.02
N ILE A 249 1.04 12.79 -14.70
CA ILE A 249 -0.26 12.39 -14.13
C ILE A 249 -1.36 13.37 -14.56
N LEU A 250 -1.13 14.68 -14.47
CA LEU A 250 -2.07 15.71 -14.91
C LEU A 250 -2.40 15.57 -16.41
N ASN A 251 -1.40 15.33 -17.26
CA ASN A 251 -1.61 15.11 -18.68
C ASN A 251 -2.42 13.85 -18.97
N LYS A 252 -2.20 12.76 -18.21
CA LYS A 252 -3.05 11.55 -18.30
C LYS A 252 -4.50 11.84 -17.89
N ILE A 253 -4.74 12.68 -16.87
CA ILE A 253 -6.09 13.10 -16.45
C ILE A 253 -6.77 13.94 -17.55
N LYS A 254 -6.06 14.90 -18.18
CA LYS A 254 -6.57 15.75 -19.25
C LYS A 254 -7.09 14.97 -20.46
N LYS A 255 -6.57 13.77 -20.73
CA LYS A 255 -7.10 12.90 -21.81
C LYS A 255 -8.56 12.51 -21.61
N TYR A 256 -9.01 12.37 -20.36
CA TYR A 256 -10.38 11.93 -20.01
C TYR A 256 -11.26 13.05 -19.46
N LYS A 257 -10.68 14.10 -18.91
CA LYS A 257 -11.35 15.30 -18.43
C LYS A 257 -10.61 16.52 -18.99
N LYS A 258 -11.06 17.01 -20.16
CA LYS A 258 -10.38 18.07 -20.94
C LYS A 258 -10.12 19.35 -20.15
N LYS A 259 -11.11 19.79 -19.36
CA LYS A 259 -11.01 20.99 -18.52
C LYS A 259 -10.70 20.59 -17.08
N ILE A 260 -9.54 20.94 -16.57
CA ILE A 260 -9.17 20.81 -15.15
C ILE A 260 -8.58 22.13 -14.66
N HIS A 261 -8.90 22.49 -13.43
CA HIS A 261 -8.37 23.68 -12.78
C HIS A 261 -7.11 23.29 -11.97
N ILE A 262 -5.97 23.87 -12.29
CA ILE A 262 -4.71 23.63 -11.54
C ILE A 262 -4.39 24.87 -10.73
N LYS A 263 -4.25 24.69 -9.40
CA LYS A 263 -3.80 25.75 -8.48
C LYS A 263 -2.41 25.38 -7.95
N PHE A 264 -1.45 26.25 -8.23
CA PHE A 264 -0.10 26.07 -7.66
C PHE A 264 -0.09 26.54 -6.20
N VAL A 265 0.45 25.69 -5.34
CA VAL A 265 0.58 25.96 -3.90
C VAL A 265 2.03 25.74 -3.46
N SER A 266 2.42 26.36 -2.35
CA SER A 266 3.73 26.17 -1.72
C SER A 266 3.63 25.22 -0.55
N SER A 267 4.65 24.41 -0.31
CA SER A 267 4.79 23.60 0.91
C SER A 267 6.26 23.36 1.19
N LEU A 268 6.67 23.54 2.42
CA LEU A 268 8.03 23.28 2.88
C LEU A 268 8.38 21.78 2.88
N ILE A 269 7.39 20.92 3.15
CA ILE A 269 7.59 19.47 3.33
C ILE A 269 7.63 18.73 1.99
N MET A 270 6.77 19.09 1.04
CA MET A 270 6.62 18.35 -0.22
C MET A 270 7.69 18.70 -1.26
N ASN A 271 8.52 19.72 -1.00
CA ASN A 271 9.54 20.20 -1.93
C ASN A 271 10.74 19.25 -2.10
N GLN A 272 10.85 18.23 -1.25
CA GLN A 272 12.09 17.43 -1.15
C GLN A 272 11.96 15.97 -1.61
N LEU A 273 10.81 15.56 -2.12
CA LEU A 273 10.57 14.15 -2.47
C LEU A 273 10.63 13.93 -3.98
N SER A 274 11.85 13.80 -4.52
CA SER A 274 12.03 13.27 -5.88
C SER A 274 12.87 12.01 -5.82
N TYR A 275 12.34 10.90 -6.31
CA TYR A 275 13.09 9.66 -6.42
C TYR A 275 12.51 8.78 -7.53
N HIS A 276 13.41 8.22 -8.30
CA HIS A 276 13.14 7.28 -9.37
C HIS A 276 13.54 5.88 -8.88
N VAL A 277 12.64 4.93 -8.88
CA VAL A 277 12.83 3.62 -8.23
C VAL A 277 12.99 2.53 -9.28
N ASP A 278 14.02 1.70 -9.14
CA ASP A 278 14.23 0.50 -9.94
C ASP A 278 13.41 -0.68 -9.40
N LYS A 279 12.98 -1.55 -10.31
CA LYS A 279 12.25 -2.79 -10.02
C LYS A 279 12.92 -4.03 -10.63
N LYS A 280 14.18 -3.93 -11.04
CA LYS A 280 14.91 -5.03 -11.67
C LYS A 280 15.05 -6.24 -10.76
N LYS A 281 15.19 -6.03 -9.44
CA LYS A 281 15.34 -7.10 -8.46
C LYS A 281 14.15 -8.08 -8.53
N ILE A 282 12.93 -7.58 -8.48
CA ILE A 282 11.74 -8.44 -8.54
C ILE A 282 11.50 -9.01 -9.94
N ASN A 283 11.90 -8.28 -10.99
CA ASN A 283 11.82 -8.79 -12.36
C ASN A 283 12.71 -10.03 -12.56
N LYS A 284 13.88 -10.08 -11.93
CA LYS A 284 14.78 -11.25 -11.93
C LYS A 284 14.15 -12.48 -11.25
N GLU A 285 13.22 -12.26 -10.33
CA GLU A 285 12.43 -13.32 -9.69
C GLU A 285 11.22 -13.77 -10.53
N GLY A 286 11.06 -13.25 -11.76
CA GLY A 286 10.01 -13.65 -12.70
C GLY A 286 8.69 -12.91 -12.57
N PHE A 287 8.61 -11.85 -11.76
CA PHE A 287 7.40 -11.02 -11.65
C PHE A 287 7.56 -9.68 -12.37
N PHE A 288 6.62 -9.35 -13.26
CA PHE A 288 6.61 -8.14 -14.07
C PHE A 288 5.34 -7.33 -13.84
N PHE A 289 5.49 -6.05 -13.46
CA PHE A 289 4.40 -5.09 -13.39
C PHE A 289 4.00 -4.67 -14.80
N ARG A 290 2.72 -4.80 -15.15
CA ARG A 290 2.21 -4.55 -16.50
C ARG A 290 1.08 -3.52 -16.57
N SER A 291 0.53 -3.12 -15.41
CA SER A 291 -0.55 -2.14 -15.36
C SER A 291 -0.05 -0.73 -15.67
N LYS A 292 -0.90 0.07 -16.31
CA LYS A 292 -0.66 1.48 -16.60
C LYS A 292 -1.47 2.35 -15.65
N ILE A 293 -0.85 3.36 -15.06
CA ILE A 293 -1.53 4.32 -14.17
C ILE A 293 -2.63 5.08 -14.91
N GLU A 294 -2.48 5.28 -16.21
CA GLU A 294 -3.51 5.85 -17.07
C GLU A 294 -4.82 5.05 -17.02
N THR A 295 -4.76 3.72 -16.98
CA THR A 295 -5.94 2.86 -16.82
C THR A 295 -6.63 3.09 -15.46
N ASP A 296 -5.86 3.22 -14.38
CA ASP A 296 -6.41 3.53 -13.06
C ASP A 296 -7.09 4.91 -13.03
N ILE A 297 -6.48 5.91 -13.68
CA ILE A 297 -7.06 7.26 -13.84
C ILE A 297 -8.39 7.17 -14.58
N LYS A 298 -8.43 6.50 -15.75
CA LYS A 298 -9.66 6.31 -16.53
C LYS A 298 -10.76 5.68 -15.69
N ASN A 299 -10.44 4.58 -15.00
CA ASN A 299 -11.41 3.85 -14.17
C ASN A 299 -11.91 4.70 -13.00
N THR A 300 -11.02 5.49 -12.38
CA THR A 300 -11.38 6.39 -11.27
C THR A 300 -12.30 7.50 -11.76
N LEU A 301 -12.00 8.15 -12.88
CA LEU A 301 -12.85 9.19 -13.46
C LEU A 301 -14.21 8.63 -13.92
N ASN A 302 -14.24 7.41 -14.47
CA ASN A 302 -15.49 6.75 -14.81
C ASN A 302 -16.36 6.44 -13.59
N LEU A 303 -15.76 6.01 -12.48
CA LEU A 303 -16.47 5.81 -11.20
C LEU A 303 -17.10 7.10 -10.70
N LEU A 304 -16.42 8.23 -10.90
CA LEU A 304 -16.82 9.55 -10.41
C LEU A 304 -17.62 10.37 -11.46
N LYS A 305 -18.06 9.75 -12.57
CA LYS A 305 -18.64 10.48 -13.71
C LYS A 305 -19.96 11.18 -13.41
N ASN A 306 -20.72 10.67 -12.44
CA ASN A 306 -22.07 11.16 -12.12
C ASN A 306 -22.13 11.92 -10.78
N ILE A 307 -20.98 12.44 -10.32
CA ILE A 307 -20.91 13.29 -9.12
C ILE A 307 -21.07 14.76 -9.51
#